data_2535b138218ce74f22397a7daec6baca
#
_entry.id   2535b138218ce74f22397a7daec6baca
#
_cell.length_a   1.000
_cell.length_b   1.000
_cell.length_c   1.000
_cell.angle_alpha   90.00
_cell.angle_beta   90.00
_cell.angle_gamma   90.00
#
_symmetry.space_group_name_H-M   'P 1'
#
loop_
_entity.id
_entity.type
_entity.pdbx_description
1 polymer ?
#
loop_
_entity_poly.entity_id
_entity_poly.type
_entity_poly.pdbx_seq_one_letter_code
_entity_poly.pdbx_strand_id
1 'polypeptide(L)'
;MAAANLQTLMNKNLIISRISVLALAAGALCLPMTSSALNTYPPLRTGANAPAPTAKTAASPAGKTAGKLSAADKTFMMNAAKGGMMEVEWGKLAAQSGQNADVKKFGNRMVTDHSKANSELMALAKEEGVALPGAKSPGKWKSDKDYMDMMVKDHQADLAEFQKEAQNGTDPDLKAFASKYSKVVQQHLDLAKQTQSKLK
;
A
#
# COMPACT_ATOMS: atom_id res chain seq x y z
N MET A 1 49.13 -25.85 27.98
CA MET A 1 48.25 -26.92 27.48
C MET A 1 46.82 -26.32 27.41
N ALA A 2 46.33 -26.10 26.31
CA ALA A 2 45.46 -26.59 25.32
C ALA A 2 45.08 -25.45 24.33
N ALA A 3 45.82 -25.38 23.27
CA ALA A 3 45.41 -24.71 22.04
C ALA A 3 45.09 -25.83 21.06
N ALA A 4 43.85 -26.14 20.84
CA ALA A 4 43.38 -26.95 19.71
C ALA A 4 41.87 -27.00 19.76
N ASN A 5 41.22 -26.35 18.85
CA ASN A 5 40.03 -26.78 18.12
C ASN A 5 39.15 -25.59 17.62
N LEU A 6 39.76 -24.74 16.80
CA LEU A 6 38.97 -23.73 16.09
C LEU A 6 38.96 -23.94 14.56
N GLN A 7 39.37 -25.11 14.07
CA GLN A 7 39.54 -25.39 12.64
C GLN A 7 38.53 -26.41 12.07
N THR A 8 37.55 -26.89 12.83
CA THR A 8 36.68 -27.99 12.38
C THR A 8 35.24 -27.60 12.07
N LEU A 9 34.85 -26.31 12.11
CA LEU A 9 33.48 -25.89 11.86
C LEU A 9 33.27 -25.10 10.53
N MET A 10 34.29 -25.05 9.68
CA MET A 10 34.21 -24.33 8.39
C MET A 10 34.25 -25.27 7.18
N ASN A 11 33.53 -26.36 7.16
CA ASN A 11 33.47 -27.14 5.90
C ASN A 11 32.26 -28.09 5.83
N LYS A 12 31.05 -27.56 5.80
CA LYS A 12 29.86 -28.29 5.32
C LYS A 12 28.83 -27.28 4.86
N ASN A 13 28.74 -27.05 3.58
CA ASN A 13 27.55 -26.81 2.78
C ASN A 13 27.85 -26.01 1.51
N LEU A 14 28.64 -26.64 0.63
CA LEU A 14 28.71 -26.26 -0.77
C LEU A 14 28.01 -27.37 -1.58
N ILE A 15 26.70 -27.40 -1.61
CA ILE A 15 25.95 -28.18 -2.58
C ILE A 15 25.46 -27.22 -3.66
N ILE A 16 26.20 -27.15 -4.72
CA ILE A 16 25.83 -26.46 -5.96
C ILE A 16 24.83 -27.38 -6.66
N SER A 17 23.56 -27.04 -6.60
CA SER A 17 22.53 -27.66 -7.45
C SER A 17 22.55 -27.00 -8.83
N ARG A 18 23.08 -27.72 -9.79
CA ARG A 18 23.01 -27.38 -11.22
C ARG A 18 21.59 -27.64 -11.69
N ILE A 19 20.83 -26.60 -11.96
CA ILE A 19 19.55 -26.69 -12.67
C ILE A 19 19.85 -26.51 -14.15
N SER A 20 19.66 -27.60 -14.89
CA SER A 20 19.75 -27.66 -16.35
C SER A 20 18.65 -26.79 -16.99
N VAL A 21 19.11 -25.89 -17.86
CA VAL A 21 18.23 -25.14 -18.76
C VAL A 21 17.86 -26.08 -19.90
N LEU A 22 16.61 -26.52 -19.96
CA LEU A 22 16.05 -27.20 -21.13
C LEU A 22 15.31 -26.17 -21.97
N ALA A 23 15.94 -25.78 -23.06
CA ALA A 23 15.31 -24.96 -24.10
C ALA A 23 14.33 -25.84 -24.91
N LEU A 24 13.06 -25.50 -24.87
CA LEU A 24 12.09 -26.07 -25.82
C LEU A 24 11.60 -24.97 -26.76
N ALA A 25 12.10 -25.04 -27.98
CA ALA A 25 11.59 -24.26 -29.09
C ALA A 25 10.39 -25.03 -29.70
N ALA A 26 9.27 -24.37 -29.88
CA ALA A 26 8.24 -24.75 -30.86
C ALA A 26 7.19 -23.62 -30.92
N GLY A 27 7.14 -22.92 -32.05
CA GLY A 27 6.11 -23.20 -33.05
C GLY A 27 5.05 -22.10 -33.00
N ALA A 28 5.30 -21.01 -33.76
CA ALA A 28 4.29 -20.02 -34.14
C ALA A 28 3.18 -20.69 -34.94
N LEU A 29 1.96 -20.72 -34.44
CA LEU A 29 0.77 -21.00 -35.23
C LEU A 29 -0.04 -19.70 -35.36
N CYS A 30 0.15 -19.04 -36.49
CA CYS A 30 -0.63 -17.90 -36.93
C CYS A 30 -2.01 -18.39 -37.36
N LEU A 31 -3.07 -18.01 -36.63
CA LEU A 31 -4.45 -18.13 -37.11
C LEU A 31 -4.96 -16.73 -37.46
N PRO A 32 -5.56 -16.55 -38.63
CA PRO A 32 -6.13 -15.28 -39.04
C PRO A 32 -7.45 -15.07 -38.30
N MET A 33 -7.53 -13.99 -37.50
CA MET A 33 -8.79 -13.51 -36.97
C MET A 33 -9.54 -12.76 -38.07
N THR A 34 -10.62 -13.34 -38.53
CA THR A 34 -11.59 -12.71 -39.43
C THR A 34 -12.32 -11.59 -38.69
N SER A 35 -12.09 -10.38 -39.13
CA SER A 35 -12.83 -9.18 -38.79
C SER A 35 -14.22 -9.25 -39.45
N SER A 36 -15.29 -9.26 -38.67
CA SER A 36 -16.63 -8.89 -39.14
C SER A 36 -17.57 -8.66 -37.98
N ALA A 37 -17.79 -7.40 -37.65
CA ALA A 37 -19.07 -6.88 -37.18
C ALA A 37 -19.06 -5.35 -37.37
N LEU A 38 -19.56 -4.90 -38.49
CA LEU A 38 -19.99 -3.54 -38.73
C LEU A 38 -21.16 -3.24 -37.77
N ASN A 39 -20.91 -2.49 -36.73
CA ASN A 39 -21.98 -1.90 -35.92
C ASN A 39 -22.30 -0.53 -36.51
N THR A 40 -23.33 -0.48 -37.34
CA THR A 40 -23.88 0.72 -37.96
C THR A 40 -24.66 1.49 -36.89
N TYR A 41 -24.06 2.56 -36.34
CA TYR A 41 -24.82 3.58 -35.62
C TYR A 41 -25.40 4.58 -36.59
N PRO A 42 -26.66 5.01 -36.42
CA PRO A 42 -27.29 6.03 -37.26
C PRO A 42 -26.61 7.39 -37.03
N PRO A 43 -26.57 8.29 -38.05
CA PRO A 43 -25.92 9.58 -37.93
C PRO A 43 -26.70 10.48 -36.95
N LEU A 44 -26.00 11.00 -35.94
CA LEU A 44 -26.50 12.01 -35.05
C LEU A 44 -26.67 13.34 -35.80
N ARG A 45 -27.86 13.85 -35.73
CA ARG A 45 -28.36 15.13 -36.21
C ARG A 45 -27.46 16.28 -35.76
N THR A 46 -26.95 17.04 -36.71
CA THR A 46 -26.33 18.35 -36.48
C THR A 46 -27.39 19.32 -36.00
N GLY A 47 -27.34 19.69 -34.73
CA GLY A 47 -28.15 20.72 -34.10
C GLY A 47 -27.23 21.65 -33.32
N ALA A 48 -27.36 22.92 -33.67
CA ALA A 48 -26.59 24.09 -33.28
C ALA A 48 -26.18 24.25 -31.80
N ASN A 49 -25.01 24.86 -31.64
CA ASN A 49 -24.59 25.75 -30.55
C ASN A 49 -25.06 25.44 -29.13
N ALA A 50 -24.26 24.59 -28.42
CA ALA A 50 -24.11 24.70 -26.99
C ALA A 50 -22.72 25.29 -26.71
N PRO A 51 -22.60 26.31 -25.82
CA PRO A 51 -21.26 26.81 -25.42
C PRO A 51 -20.48 25.69 -24.74
N ALA A 52 -19.23 25.51 -25.13
CA ALA A 52 -18.31 24.57 -24.52
C ALA A 52 -18.31 24.81 -23.00
N PRO A 53 -18.33 23.73 -22.17
CA PRO A 53 -18.09 23.89 -20.77
C PRO A 53 -16.66 24.42 -20.60
N THR A 54 -16.56 25.64 -20.10
CA THR A 54 -15.29 26.21 -19.66
C THR A 54 -14.65 25.22 -18.72
N ALA A 55 -13.55 24.63 -19.15
CA ALA A 55 -12.68 23.86 -18.28
C ALA A 55 -12.37 24.76 -17.09
N LYS A 56 -12.95 24.43 -15.93
CA LYS A 56 -12.58 25.00 -14.66
C LYS A 56 -11.12 24.60 -14.49
N THR A 57 -10.22 25.49 -14.84
CA THR A 57 -8.79 25.37 -14.53
C THR A 57 -8.73 25.08 -13.05
N ALA A 58 -8.34 23.87 -12.69
CA ALA A 58 -8.01 23.56 -11.32
C ALA A 58 -6.94 24.58 -10.93
N ALA A 59 -7.29 25.48 -10.04
CA ALA A 59 -6.38 26.45 -9.50
C ALA A 59 -5.20 25.64 -8.95
N SER A 60 -4.04 25.81 -9.58
CA SER A 60 -2.77 25.39 -8.99
C SER A 60 -2.72 26.00 -7.60
N PRO A 61 -2.47 25.25 -6.54
CA PRO A 61 -2.42 25.83 -5.21
C PRO A 61 -1.37 26.93 -5.22
N ALA A 62 -1.82 28.13 -4.85
CA ALA A 62 -0.97 29.30 -4.70
C ALA A 62 0.26 28.89 -3.90
N GLY A 63 1.45 29.30 -4.40
CA GLY A 63 2.74 28.90 -3.85
C GLY A 63 2.75 28.99 -2.33
N LYS A 64 2.82 27.82 -1.68
CA LYS A 64 3.03 27.71 -0.25
C LYS A 64 4.38 28.36 0.06
N THR A 65 4.39 29.40 0.85
CA THR A 65 5.53 29.63 1.72
C THR A 65 5.59 28.38 2.61
N ALA A 66 6.61 27.55 2.44
CA ALA A 66 6.83 26.37 3.27
C ALA A 66 6.80 26.81 4.75
N GLY A 67 5.62 26.76 5.34
CA GLY A 67 5.41 26.97 6.76
C GLY A 67 5.92 25.70 7.44
N LYS A 68 6.88 25.87 8.34
CA LYS A 68 7.42 24.77 9.12
C LYS A 68 6.24 24.03 9.78
N LEU A 69 6.04 22.75 9.49
CA LEU A 69 5.03 21.91 10.13
C LEU A 69 5.05 22.08 11.64
N SER A 70 3.87 22.10 12.27
CA SER A 70 3.79 22.06 13.73
C SER A 70 4.43 20.76 14.25
N ALA A 71 4.83 20.75 15.50
CA ALA A 71 5.37 19.54 16.12
C ALA A 71 4.34 18.37 16.11
N ALA A 72 3.04 18.69 16.21
CA ALA A 72 1.97 17.73 16.16
C ALA A 72 1.80 17.13 14.76
N ASP A 73 1.72 17.98 13.73
CA ASP A 73 1.62 17.55 12.31
C ASP A 73 2.83 16.69 11.94
N LYS A 74 4.03 17.11 12.34
CA LYS A 74 5.24 16.32 12.09
C LYS A 74 5.20 14.96 12.79
N THR A 75 4.71 14.91 14.01
CA THR A 75 4.56 13.64 14.76
C THR A 75 3.57 12.72 14.06
N PHE A 76 2.42 13.24 13.65
CA PHE A 76 1.45 12.49 12.86
C PHE A 76 2.07 11.95 11.56
N MET A 77 2.74 12.80 10.79
CA MET A 77 3.39 12.39 9.54
C MET A 77 4.38 11.25 9.75
N MET A 78 5.20 11.32 10.79
CA MET A 78 6.18 10.29 11.14
C MET A 78 5.52 8.97 11.57
N ASN A 79 4.46 9.04 12.38
CA ASN A 79 3.72 7.87 12.85
C ASN A 79 2.97 7.19 11.70
N ALA A 80 2.24 7.97 10.90
CA ALA A 80 1.50 7.46 9.74
C ALA A 80 2.43 6.78 8.72
N ALA A 81 3.61 7.37 8.46
CA ALA A 81 4.61 6.74 7.59
C ALA A 81 5.14 5.43 8.16
N LYS A 82 5.46 5.41 9.45
CA LYS A 82 5.97 4.20 10.14
C LYS A 82 4.92 3.10 10.14
N GLY A 83 3.69 3.40 10.52
CA GLY A 83 2.55 2.47 10.54
C GLY A 83 2.27 1.91 9.16
N GLY A 84 2.02 2.79 8.19
CA GLY A 84 1.68 2.39 6.83
C GLY A 84 2.75 1.57 6.12
N MET A 85 4.04 1.84 6.35
CA MET A 85 5.11 0.98 5.84
C MET A 85 5.12 -0.39 6.51
N MET A 86 4.86 -0.45 7.81
CA MET A 86 4.78 -1.72 8.55
C MET A 86 3.58 -2.55 8.08
N GLU A 87 2.44 -1.93 7.81
CA GLU A 87 1.24 -2.61 7.31
C GLU A 87 1.41 -3.18 5.90
N VAL A 88 2.21 -2.53 5.04
CA VAL A 88 2.62 -3.10 3.75
C VAL A 88 3.41 -4.40 3.97
N GLU A 89 4.38 -4.40 4.88
CA GLU A 89 5.21 -5.58 5.13
C GLU A 89 4.41 -6.73 5.78
N TRP A 90 3.56 -6.43 6.76
CA TRP A 90 2.64 -7.40 7.34
C TRP A 90 1.62 -7.91 6.33
N GLY A 91 1.13 -7.04 5.44
CA GLY A 91 0.21 -7.40 4.37
C GLY A 91 0.83 -8.41 3.39
N LYS A 92 2.08 -8.19 2.98
CA LYS A 92 2.84 -9.14 2.16
C LYS A 92 2.97 -10.50 2.86
N LEU A 93 3.31 -10.48 4.15
CA LEU A 93 3.47 -11.69 4.92
C LEU A 93 2.15 -12.44 5.08
N ALA A 94 1.03 -11.74 5.30
CA ALA A 94 -0.31 -12.32 5.35
C ALA A 94 -0.74 -12.94 4.02
N ALA A 95 -0.45 -12.27 2.91
CA ALA A 95 -0.74 -12.79 1.58
C ALA A 95 0.04 -14.08 1.26
N GLN A 96 1.27 -14.19 1.76
CA GLN A 96 2.13 -15.37 1.56
C GLN A 96 1.82 -16.51 2.54
N SER A 97 1.71 -16.20 3.83
CA SER A 97 1.71 -17.18 4.93
C SER A 97 0.33 -17.47 5.51
N GLY A 98 -0.67 -16.63 5.27
CA GLY A 98 -2.04 -16.84 5.73
C GLY A 98 -2.61 -18.17 5.23
N GLN A 99 -3.45 -18.81 6.04
CA GLN A 99 -4.14 -20.04 5.67
C GLN A 99 -5.56 -19.75 5.15
N ASN A 100 -6.23 -18.78 5.73
CA ASN A 100 -7.57 -18.36 5.35
C ASN A 100 -7.53 -17.44 4.11
N ALA A 101 -8.41 -17.69 3.14
CA ALA A 101 -8.47 -16.92 1.90
C ALA A 101 -8.85 -15.45 2.13
N ASP A 102 -9.70 -15.14 3.12
CA ASP A 102 -10.10 -13.77 3.44
C ASP A 102 -8.93 -13.01 4.09
N VAL A 103 -8.08 -13.70 4.89
CA VAL A 103 -6.86 -13.12 5.46
C VAL A 103 -5.85 -12.77 4.37
N LYS A 104 -5.65 -13.66 3.40
CA LYS A 104 -4.79 -13.35 2.23
C LYS A 104 -5.30 -12.16 1.43
N LYS A 105 -6.61 -12.09 1.19
CA LYS A 105 -7.25 -10.95 0.51
C LYS A 105 -7.07 -9.66 1.29
N PHE A 106 -7.26 -9.70 2.60
CA PHE A 106 -7.03 -8.58 3.48
C PHE A 106 -5.57 -8.11 3.40
N GLY A 107 -4.61 -9.03 3.48
CA GLY A 107 -3.18 -8.72 3.33
C GLY A 107 -2.86 -8.02 2.02
N ASN A 108 -3.38 -8.52 0.88
CA ASN A 108 -3.22 -7.87 -0.43
C ASN A 108 -3.83 -6.46 -0.47
N ARG A 109 -4.98 -6.26 0.21
CA ARG A 109 -5.62 -4.96 0.34
C ARG A 109 -4.74 -3.97 1.11
N MET A 110 -4.14 -4.42 2.23
CA MET A 110 -3.18 -3.62 3.00
C MET A 110 -1.99 -3.18 2.14
N VAL A 111 -1.40 -4.11 1.38
CA VAL A 111 -0.30 -3.78 0.46
C VAL A 111 -0.69 -2.69 -0.53
N THR A 112 -1.85 -2.83 -1.17
CA THR A 112 -2.30 -1.90 -2.21
C THR A 112 -2.57 -0.52 -1.65
N ASP A 113 -3.42 -0.44 -0.62
CA ASP A 113 -3.93 0.83 -0.13
C ASP A 113 -2.87 1.60 0.66
N HIS A 114 -2.07 0.91 1.50
CA HIS A 114 -1.00 1.54 2.26
C HIS A 114 0.21 1.92 1.39
N SER A 115 0.52 1.18 0.32
CA SER A 115 1.55 1.61 -0.63
C SER A 115 1.18 2.93 -1.31
N LYS A 116 -0.08 3.10 -1.66
CA LYS A 116 -0.59 4.35 -2.24
C LYS A 116 -0.53 5.49 -1.22
N ALA A 117 -1.01 5.26 0.00
CA ALA A 117 -0.98 6.26 1.06
C ALA A 117 0.47 6.69 1.39
N ASN A 118 1.38 5.72 1.51
CA ASN A 118 2.79 5.99 1.77
C ASN A 118 3.43 6.83 0.67
N SER A 119 3.10 6.58 -0.60
CA SER A 119 3.62 7.37 -1.72
C SER A 119 3.16 8.81 -1.68
N GLU A 120 1.88 9.06 -1.35
CA GLU A 120 1.34 10.40 -1.18
C GLU A 120 1.98 11.11 0.02
N LEU A 121 2.12 10.41 1.15
CA LEU A 121 2.73 10.97 2.35
C LEU A 121 4.22 11.29 2.16
N MET A 122 4.94 10.46 1.40
CA MET A 122 6.35 10.73 1.04
C MET A 122 6.48 11.98 0.17
N ALA A 123 5.52 12.23 -0.73
CA ALA A 123 5.52 13.47 -1.51
C ALA A 123 5.32 14.70 -0.62
N LEU A 124 4.35 14.66 0.29
CA LEU A 124 4.12 15.73 1.27
C LEU A 124 5.35 15.95 2.17
N ALA A 125 5.94 14.87 2.68
CA ALA A 125 7.13 14.95 3.53
C ALA A 125 8.32 15.59 2.80
N LYS A 126 8.49 15.31 1.50
CA LYS A 126 9.51 15.92 0.67
C LYS A 126 9.28 17.42 0.50
N GLU A 127 8.05 17.85 0.27
CA GLU A 127 7.68 19.27 0.16
C GLU A 127 7.94 20.02 1.46
N GLU A 128 7.68 19.39 2.60
CA GLU A 128 7.89 19.95 3.94
C GLU A 128 9.32 19.76 4.48
N GLY A 129 10.22 19.12 3.73
CA GLY A 129 11.60 18.86 4.15
C GLY A 129 11.71 17.90 5.35
N VAL A 130 10.73 17.01 5.52
CA VAL A 130 10.70 16.03 6.62
C VAL A 130 11.28 14.69 6.15
N ALA A 131 12.31 14.21 6.82
CA ALA A 131 12.82 12.86 6.61
C ALA A 131 11.91 11.84 7.29
N LEU A 132 11.33 10.93 6.51
CA LEU A 132 10.50 9.84 7.05
C LEU A 132 11.34 8.65 7.48
N PRO A 133 10.86 7.84 8.46
CA PRO A 133 11.53 6.61 8.85
C PRO A 133 11.51 5.60 7.69
N GLY A 134 12.48 4.69 7.65
CA GLY A 134 12.47 3.56 6.75
C GLY A 134 11.51 2.45 7.21
N ALA A 135 11.11 1.59 6.27
CA ALA A 135 10.35 0.39 6.57
C ALA A 135 11.16 -0.54 7.50
N LYS A 136 10.48 -1.15 8.46
CA LYS A 136 11.06 -2.20 9.30
C LYS A 136 10.55 -3.55 8.85
N SER A 137 11.36 -4.58 9.04
CA SER A 137 10.92 -5.96 8.81
C SER A 137 9.76 -6.29 9.76
N PRO A 138 8.69 -6.92 9.27
CA PRO A 138 7.65 -7.46 10.14
C PRO A 138 8.25 -8.59 10.97
N GLY A 139 7.61 -8.91 12.08
CA GLY A 139 7.98 -10.07 12.88
C GLY A 139 7.73 -11.39 12.14
N LYS A 140 7.91 -12.50 12.84
CA LYS A 140 7.55 -13.81 12.29
C LYS A 140 6.03 -13.97 12.24
N TRP A 141 5.55 -14.61 11.16
CA TRP A 141 4.16 -15.04 11.09
C TRP A 141 3.84 -16.02 12.22
N LYS A 142 2.73 -15.81 12.90
CA LYS A 142 2.25 -16.69 13.97
C LYS A 142 1.01 -17.45 13.50
N SER A 143 -0.08 -16.73 13.29
CA SER A 143 -1.36 -17.28 12.81
C SER A 143 -2.21 -16.22 12.14
N ASP A 144 -3.21 -16.65 11.39
CA ASP A 144 -4.23 -15.77 10.82
C ASP A 144 -4.94 -14.97 11.91
N LYS A 145 -5.24 -15.62 13.04
CA LYS A 145 -5.90 -14.97 14.16
C LYS A 145 -5.04 -13.87 14.79
N ASP A 146 -3.77 -14.16 15.09
CA ASP A 146 -2.85 -13.17 15.67
C ASP A 146 -2.70 -11.95 14.75
N TYR A 147 -2.62 -12.19 13.43
CA TYR A 147 -2.55 -11.12 12.45
C TYR A 147 -3.81 -10.27 12.46
N MET A 148 -5.00 -10.88 12.41
CA MET A 148 -6.24 -10.12 12.40
C MET A 148 -6.50 -9.40 13.73
N ASP A 149 -6.13 -9.99 14.87
CA ASP A 149 -6.21 -9.34 16.19
C ASP A 149 -5.33 -8.09 16.21
N MET A 150 -4.11 -8.17 15.66
CA MET A 150 -3.19 -7.05 15.52
C MET A 150 -3.79 -5.98 14.60
N MET A 151 -4.29 -6.35 13.43
CA MET A 151 -4.87 -5.41 12.48
C MET A 151 -6.08 -4.67 13.03
N VAL A 152 -6.96 -5.33 13.76
CA VAL A 152 -8.09 -4.65 14.43
C VAL A 152 -7.60 -3.61 15.42
N LYS A 153 -6.61 -3.96 16.25
CA LYS A 153 -6.06 -3.05 17.27
C LYS A 153 -5.34 -1.86 16.64
N ASP A 154 -4.49 -2.12 15.65
CA ASP A 154 -3.68 -1.08 15.01
C ASP A 154 -4.59 -0.10 14.23
N HIS A 155 -5.54 -0.60 13.45
CA HIS A 155 -6.47 0.27 12.72
C HIS A 155 -7.42 1.06 13.63
N GLN A 156 -7.73 0.58 14.84
CA GLN A 156 -8.47 1.39 15.82
C GLN A 156 -7.65 2.59 16.28
N ALA A 157 -6.36 2.39 16.56
CA ALA A 157 -5.45 3.45 16.97
C ALA A 157 -5.21 4.44 15.83
N ASP A 158 -4.92 3.94 14.63
CA ASP A 158 -4.68 4.75 13.44
C ASP A 158 -5.89 5.60 13.08
N LEU A 159 -7.11 5.03 13.13
CA LEU A 159 -8.32 5.78 12.86
C LEU A 159 -8.47 6.99 13.78
N ALA A 160 -8.19 6.80 15.07
CA ALA A 160 -8.25 7.90 16.04
C ALA A 160 -7.18 8.98 15.75
N GLU A 161 -5.97 8.55 15.37
CA GLU A 161 -4.87 9.46 15.03
C GLU A 161 -5.16 10.24 13.74
N PHE A 162 -5.65 9.58 12.70
CA PHE A 162 -6.04 10.23 11.44
C PHE A 162 -7.21 11.19 11.61
N GLN A 163 -8.23 10.81 12.38
CA GLN A 163 -9.35 11.71 12.68
C GLN A 163 -8.92 12.94 13.48
N LYS A 164 -8.03 12.77 14.45
CA LYS A 164 -7.46 13.86 15.22
C LYS A 164 -6.70 14.84 14.32
N GLU A 165 -5.87 14.35 13.42
CA GLU A 165 -5.13 15.19 12.47
C GLU A 165 -6.05 15.90 11.50
N ALA A 166 -7.05 15.21 10.95
CA ALA A 166 -8.03 15.80 10.06
C ALA A 166 -8.81 16.96 10.70
N GLN A 167 -9.04 16.89 12.01
CA GLN A 167 -9.77 17.93 12.76
C GLN A 167 -8.84 19.06 13.23
N ASN A 168 -7.70 18.71 13.82
CA ASN A 168 -6.87 19.61 14.61
C ASN A 168 -5.52 19.94 13.99
N GLY A 169 -5.11 19.26 12.90
CA GLY A 169 -3.89 19.56 12.19
C GLY A 169 -3.84 21.00 11.71
N THR A 170 -2.66 21.57 11.60
CA THR A 170 -2.46 22.96 11.17
C THR A 170 -2.07 23.07 9.70
N ASP A 171 -1.41 22.06 9.14
CA ASP A 171 -1.07 22.02 7.73
C ASP A 171 -2.27 21.55 6.89
N PRO A 172 -2.71 22.33 5.88
CA PRO A 172 -3.93 22.03 5.13
C PRO A 172 -3.82 20.77 4.26
N ASP A 173 -2.63 20.45 3.73
CA ASP A 173 -2.46 19.28 2.88
C ASP A 173 -2.37 18.01 3.72
N LEU A 174 -1.74 18.08 4.89
CA LEU A 174 -1.71 16.98 5.83
C LEU A 174 -3.09 16.71 6.42
N LYS A 175 -3.88 17.74 6.72
CA LYS A 175 -5.30 17.61 7.09
C LYS A 175 -6.12 16.93 6.01
N ALA A 176 -5.93 17.33 4.74
CA ALA A 176 -6.63 16.73 3.61
C ALA A 176 -6.23 15.26 3.43
N PHE A 177 -4.94 14.94 3.56
CA PHE A 177 -4.42 13.58 3.58
C PHE A 177 -5.07 12.76 4.69
N ALA A 178 -5.06 13.24 5.93
CA ALA A 178 -5.65 12.57 7.08
C ALA A 178 -7.15 12.35 6.92
N SER A 179 -7.89 13.35 6.44
CA SER A 179 -9.32 13.25 6.16
C SER A 179 -9.64 12.21 5.07
N LYS A 180 -8.82 12.14 4.02
CA LYS A 180 -8.96 11.15 2.94
C LYS A 180 -8.75 9.74 3.48
N TYR A 181 -7.62 9.53 4.15
CA TYR A 181 -7.19 8.19 4.57
C TYR A 181 -7.89 7.69 5.83
N SER A 182 -8.45 8.55 6.70
CA SER A 182 -9.31 8.11 7.80
C SER A 182 -10.49 7.25 7.31
N LYS A 183 -11.05 7.56 6.14
CA LYS A 183 -12.13 6.76 5.52
C LYS A 183 -11.65 5.39 5.06
N VAL A 184 -10.43 5.32 4.53
CA VAL A 184 -9.81 4.06 4.10
C VAL A 184 -9.49 3.19 5.31
N VAL A 185 -8.89 3.77 6.36
CA VAL A 185 -8.58 3.09 7.62
C VAL A 185 -9.86 2.56 8.29
N GLN A 186 -10.97 3.34 8.26
CA GLN A 186 -12.26 2.84 8.75
C GLN A 186 -12.73 1.60 7.98
N GLN A 187 -12.64 1.61 6.64
CA GLN A 187 -13.00 0.45 5.83
C GLN A 187 -12.13 -0.76 6.12
N HIS A 188 -10.84 -0.54 6.36
CA HIS A 188 -9.91 -1.61 6.76
C HIS A 188 -10.29 -2.17 8.13
N LEU A 189 -10.60 -1.33 9.10
CA LEU A 189 -11.05 -1.75 10.44
C LEU A 189 -12.31 -2.62 10.37
N ASP A 190 -13.29 -2.19 9.58
CA ASP A 190 -14.54 -2.94 9.43
C ASP A 190 -14.29 -4.30 8.77
N LEU A 191 -13.46 -4.33 7.72
CA LEU A 191 -13.07 -5.57 7.05
C LEU A 191 -12.23 -6.47 7.97
N ALA A 192 -11.34 -5.89 8.77
CA ALA A 192 -10.54 -6.64 9.74
C ALA A 192 -11.42 -7.32 10.80
N LYS A 193 -12.38 -6.60 11.39
CA LYS A 193 -13.35 -7.15 12.33
C LYS A 193 -14.21 -8.25 11.69
N GLN A 194 -14.68 -8.04 10.47
CA GLN A 194 -15.45 -9.03 9.73
C GLN A 194 -14.64 -10.30 9.46
N THR A 195 -13.38 -10.16 9.06
CA THR A 195 -12.50 -11.30 8.80
C THR A 195 -12.15 -12.03 10.09
N GLN A 196 -11.79 -11.29 11.15
CA GLN A 196 -11.50 -11.82 12.47
C GLN A 196 -12.64 -12.67 13.03
N SER A 197 -13.90 -12.20 12.89
CA SER A 197 -15.07 -12.92 13.41
C SER A 197 -15.31 -14.30 12.76
N LYS A 198 -14.72 -14.55 11.60
CA LYS A 198 -14.80 -15.85 10.88
C LYS A 198 -13.67 -16.81 11.25
N LEU A 199 -12.65 -16.33 11.95
CA LEU A 199 -11.53 -17.17 12.39
C LEU A 199 -11.89 -17.82 13.74
N LYS A 200 -11.82 -19.13 13.77
CA LYS A 200 -12.09 -19.93 14.96
C LYS A 200 -10.83 -20.14 15.80
#